data_c5adc6b1fca3fcca8ba2ac2cac4ef8ea
#
_entry.id   c5adc6b1fca3fcca8ba2ac2cac4ef8ea
#
_cell.length_a   1.000
_cell.length_b   1.000
_cell.length_c   1.000
_cell.angle_alpha   90.00
_cell.angle_beta   90.00
_cell.angle_gamma   90.00
#
_symmetry.space_group_name_H-M   'P 1'
#
loop_
_entity.id
_entity.type
_entity.pdbx_description
1 polymer ?
#
loop_
_entity_poly.entity_id
_entity_poly.type
_entity_poly.pdbx_seq_one_letter_code
_entity_poly.pdbx_strand_id
1 'polypeptide(L)'
;MKVRKFLKFVLPWGLVDLARNRRILRGMGRRLKPFELFNSEWVIHEAEQTGLALLPPGYAQHLRYVVDVGANVGEWSEMLLDCINPERLIMVEPGPAVCAELTKKFGSDPRVQINNVAVGEKEGTARLNVTRDTTGASLLNPKPEMRALIGSNWTVTEEVAVPMVTLDRLLSALPEVSLLKIDVQGYEHQALAGAAETLNKTRFLLVELNYMPQYEGGSWFGDLHKTLTNEFGFFLANASKPLCLNGRAAMCDGLYVNPRLVEWVKPDFV
;
A
#
# COMPACT_ATOMS: atom_id res chain seq x y z
N MET A 1 39.95 -4.29 4.16
CA MET A 1 38.81 -4.12 3.26
C MET A 1 37.56 -3.43 3.90
N LYS A 2 37.49 -3.27 5.23
CA LYS A 2 36.37 -2.61 5.95
C LYS A 2 36.48 -1.07 6.05
N VAL A 3 37.67 -0.50 6.01
CA VAL A 3 37.90 0.95 6.15
C VAL A 3 37.52 1.75 4.91
N ARG A 4 37.59 1.18 3.71
CA ARG A 4 37.17 1.86 2.46
C ARG A 4 35.66 2.04 2.33
N LYS A 5 34.83 1.18 2.98
CA LYS A 5 33.38 1.38 3.03
C LYS A 5 32.97 2.50 3.99
N PHE A 6 33.73 2.66 5.08
CA PHE A 6 33.48 3.70 6.08
C PHE A 6 33.79 5.11 5.54
N LEU A 7 34.86 5.25 4.75
CA LEU A 7 35.21 6.53 4.14
C LEU A 7 34.29 7.00 3.00
N LYS A 8 33.59 6.08 2.32
CA LYS A 8 32.51 6.47 1.38
C LYS A 8 31.27 7.06 2.06
N PHE A 9 31.08 6.75 3.35
CA PHE A 9 29.99 7.28 4.16
C PHE A 9 30.25 8.71 4.68
N VAL A 10 31.51 9.14 4.71
CA VAL A 10 31.94 10.46 5.24
C VAL A 10 32.17 11.50 4.13
N LEU A 11 32.13 11.10 2.86
CA LEU A 11 32.23 12.02 1.72
C LEU A 11 30.86 12.67 1.40
N PRO A 12 30.80 13.78 0.64
CA PRO A 12 29.59 14.63 0.45
C PRO A 12 28.28 13.87 0.15
N TRP A 13 28.37 12.74 -0.52
CA TRP A 13 27.21 11.86 -0.81
C TRP A 13 26.62 11.21 0.43
N GLY A 14 27.45 10.80 1.41
CA GLY A 14 26.96 10.25 2.66
C GLY A 14 26.26 11.28 3.56
N LEU A 15 26.64 12.56 3.45
CA LEU A 15 25.97 13.66 4.15
C LEU A 15 24.60 13.98 3.54
N VAL A 16 24.47 13.87 2.22
CA VAL A 16 23.20 14.06 1.51
C VAL A 16 22.22 12.93 1.89
N ASP A 17 22.68 11.69 1.89
CA ASP A 17 21.86 10.55 2.31
C ASP A 17 21.50 10.66 3.79
N LEU A 18 22.42 11.06 4.67
CA LEU A 18 22.14 11.28 6.08
C LEU A 18 21.13 12.42 6.30
N ALA A 19 21.17 13.49 5.50
CA ALA A 19 20.21 14.58 5.57
C ALA A 19 18.83 14.15 5.06
N ARG A 20 18.77 13.40 3.95
CA ARG A 20 17.56 12.79 3.41
C ARG A 20 16.94 11.86 4.43
N ASN A 21 17.71 10.94 4.97
CA ASN A 21 17.31 9.97 5.96
C ASN A 21 16.78 10.62 7.23
N ARG A 22 17.46 11.67 7.75
CA ARG A 22 16.98 12.48 8.88
C ARG A 22 15.65 13.18 8.57
N ARG A 23 15.44 13.62 7.33
CA ARG A 23 14.19 14.27 6.92
C ARG A 23 13.03 13.27 6.92
N ILE A 24 13.21 12.08 6.36
CA ILE A 24 12.23 10.98 6.36
C ILE A 24 11.88 10.60 7.80
N LEU A 25 12.87 10.31 8.63
CA LEU A 25 12.68 9.88 10.02
C LEU A 25 12.03 10.96 10.90
N ARG A 26 12.35 12.24 10.69
CA ARG A 26 11.66 13.35 11.36
C ARG A 26 10.22 13.46 10.89
N GLY A 27 9.97 13.23 9.60
CA GLY A 27 8.62 13.19 9.03
C GLY A 27 7.75 12.11 9.66
N MET A 28 8.33 11.00 10.08
CA MET A 28 7.66 9.89 10.76
C MET A 28 7.48 10.14 12.28
N GLY A 29 7.95 11.28 12.83
CA GLY A 29 7.83 11.61 14.25
C GLY A 29 8.68 10.73 15.19
N ARG A 30 9.52 9.86 14.65
CA ARG A 30 10.33 8.91 15.41
C ARG A 30 11.62 9.56 15.92
N ARG A 31 11.82 9.60 17.24
CA ARG A 31 13.10 9.91 17.86
C ARG A 31 13.93 8.64 17.88
N LEU A 32 14.88 8.51 16.96
CA LEU A 32 15.81 7.39 16.94
C LEU A 32 16.75 7.44 18.15
N LYS A 33 16.92 6.30 18.81
CA LYS A 33 18.02 6.11 19.76
C LYS A 33 19.37 6.10 19.00
N PRO A 34 20.51 6.45 19.64
CA PRO A 34 21.80 6.49 18.97
C PRO A 34 22.17 5.21 18.20
N PHE A 35 21.73 4.05 18.68
CA PHE A 35 21.97 2.75 18.03
C PHE A 35 21.15 2.57 16.73
N GLU A 36 19.95 3.14 16.68
CA GLU A 36 19.06 3.09 15.50
C GLU A 36 19.55 3.99 14.37
N LEU A 37 20.37 5.01 14.67
CA LEU A 37 21.04 5.83 13.65
C LEU A 37 22.00 5.02 12.76
N PHE A 38 22.59 3.96 13.28
CA PHE A 38 23.43 3.05 12.50
C PHE A 38 22.63 2.06 11.65
N ASN A 39 21.36 1.80 11.99
CA ASN A 39 20.42 0.97 11.25
C ASN A 39 19.36 1.79 10.50
N SER A 40 19.59 3.09 10.32
CA SER A 40 18.63 3.98 9.65
C SER A 40 18.32 3.58 8.20
N GLU A 41 19.23 2.88 7.52
CA GLU A 41 19.02 2.34 6.17
C GLU A 41 17.85 1.33 6.16
N TRP A 42 17.70 0.51 7.20
CA TRP A 42 16.61 -0.46 7.29
C TRP A 42 15.25 0.23 7.49
N VAL A 43 15.13 1.16 8.44
CA VAL A 43 13.87 1.91 8.69
C VAL A 43 13.46 2.75 7.48
N ILE A 44 14.43 3.25 6.73
CA ILE A 44 14.17 4.01 5.50
C ILE A 44 13.69 3.09 4.40
N HIS A 45 14.33 1.94 4.26
CA HIS A 45 13.91 0.91 3.32
C HIS A 45 12.47 0.49 3.59
N GLU A 46 12.10 0.24 4.84
CA GLU A 46 10.72 -0.07 5.23
C GLU A 46 9.76 1.07 4.96
N ALA A 47 10.14 2.31 5.27
CA ALA A 47 9.31 3.48 4.96
C ALA A 47 9.10 3.67 3.44
N GLU A 48 10.11 3.35 2.63
CA GLU A 48 10.01 3.36 1.18
C GLU A 48 9.11 2.22 0.68
N GLN A 49 9.21 1.02 1.24
CA GLN A 49 8.40 -0.15 0.89
C GLN A 49 6.93 0.01 1.32
N THR A 50 6.66 0.63 2.46
CA THR A 50 5.29 0.89 2.93
C THR A 50 4.62 2.09 2.27
N GLY A 51 5.33 2.85 1.43
CA GLY A 51 4.83 4.12 0.91
C GLY A 51 4.73 5.23 1.96
N LEU A 52 5.11 5.00 3.23
CA LEU A 52 5.11 6.05 4.26
C LEU A 52 6.09 7.17 3.94
N ALA A 53 7.16 6.87 3.19
CA ALA A 53 8.08 7.88 2.69
C ALA A 53 7.46 8.83 1.66
N LEU A 54 6.33 8.47 1.07
CA LEU A 54 5.58 9.31 0.15
C LEU A 54 4.74 10.35 0.88
N LEU A 55 4.39 10.11 2.16
CA LEU A 55 3.60 11.03 2.97
C LEU A 55 4.36 12.36 3.20
N PRO A 56 3.62 13.46 3.36
CA PRO A 56 4.21 14.71 3.79
C PRO A 56 4.92 14.56 5.15
N PRO A 57 6.01 15.29 5.38
CA PRO A 57 6.70 15.25 6.67
C PRO A 57 5.76 15.53 7.85
N GLY A 58 5.80 14.67 8.87
CA GLY A 58 4.99 14.81 10.08
C GLY A 58 3.62 14.13 10.07
N TYR A 59 3.11 13.70 8.90
CA TYR A 59 1.79 13.08 8.85
C TYR A 59 1.75 11.62 9.31
N ALA A 60 2.82 10.86 9.15
CA ALA A 60 2.85 9.45 9.55
C ALA A 60 2.50 9.24 11.03
N GLN A 61 2.90 10.16 11.91
CA GLN A 61 2.58 10.10 13.34
C GLN A 61 1.09 10.32 13.67
N HIS A 62 0.29 10.80 12.71
CA HIS A 62 -1.14 11.09 12.88
C HIS A 62 -2.04 10.03 12.22
N LEU A 63 -1.46 8.93 11.74
CA LEU A 63 -2.21 7.83 11.15
C LEU A 63 -2.83 6.97 12.28
N ARG A 64 -4.09 7.25 12.59
CA ARG A 64 -4.83 6.58 13.68
C ARG A 64 -5.54 5.31 13.19
N TYR A 65 -6.23 5.41 12.06
CA TYR A 65 -7.04 4.34 11.47
C TYR A 65 -6.45 3.99 10.12
N VAL A 66 -5.78 2.84 10.06
CA VAL A 66 -5.12 2.35 8.85
C VAL A 66 -5.84 1.13 8.33
N VAL A 67 -6.04 1.07 7.03
CA VAL A 67 -6.69 -0.05 6.34
C VAL A 67 -5.74 -0.59 5.29
N ASP A 68 -5.44 -1.89 5.34
CA ASP A 68 -4.62 -2.63 4.39
C ASP A 68 -5.51 -3.60 3.62
N VAL A 69 -5.87 -3.25 2.40
CA VAL A 69 -6.70 -4.06 1.51
C VAL A 69 -5.79 -4.81 0.53
N GLY A 70 -5.89 -6.13 0.54
CA GLY A 70 -4.94 -7.04 -0.08
C GLY A 70 -3.73 -7.24 0.83
N ALA A 71 -4.00 -7.56 2.11
CA ALA A 71 -2.97 -7.67 3.14
C ALA A 71 -2.00 -8.84 2.91
N ASN A 72 -2.39 -9.84 2.14
CA ASN A 72 -1.62 -11.05 1.90
C ASN A 72 -1.08 -11.63 3.23
N VAL A 73 0.18 -12.04 3.32
CA VAL A 73 0.81 -12.55 4.56
C VAL A 73 1.20 -11.45 5.56
N GLY A 74 0.81 -10.19 5.28
CA GLY A 74 0.95 -9.05 6.21
C GLY A 74 2.33 -8.41 6.24
N GLU A 75 3.15 -8.58 5.22
CA GLU A 75 4.48 -7.97 5.17
C GLU A 75 4.41 -6.44 5.22
N TRP A 76 3.51 -5.84 4.44
CA TRP A 76 3.30 -4.40 4.45
C TRP A 76 2.84 -3.91 5.83
N SER A 77 1.87 -4.58 6.42
CA SER A 77 1.34 -4.24 7.74
C SER A 77 2.39 -4.40 8.86
N GLU A 78 3.28 -5.39 8.78
CA GLU A 78 4.38 -5.57 9.71
C GLU A 78 5.36 -4.39 9.64
N MET A 79 5.84 -4.06 8.44
CA MET A 79 6.71 -2.91 8.22
C MET A 79 6.04 -1.59 8.65
N LEU A 80 4.73 -1.45 8.42
CA LEU A 80 3.96 -0.29 8.89
C LEU A 80 4.01 -0.18 10.42
N LEU A 81 3.74 -1.28 11.13
CA LEU A 81 3.73 -1.30 12.60
C LEU A 81 5.11 -1.04 13.21
N ASP A 82 6.19 -1.36 12.51
CA ASP A 82 7.54 -0.99 12.91
C ASP A 82 7.80 0.52 12.79
N CYS A 83 7.12 1.18 11.86
CA CYS A 83 7.26 2.60 11.61
C CYS A 83 6.32 3.48 12.46
N ILE A 84 5.07 3.04 12.68
CA ILE A 84 4.02 3.81 13.36
C ILE A 84 3.24 2.97 14.36
N ASN A 85 2.43 3.64 15.19
CA ASN A 85 1.59 3.00 16.19
C ASN A 85 0.12 3.44 16.01
N PRO A 86 -0.62 2.86 15.05
CA PRO A 86 -2.02 3.23 14.81
C PRO A 86 -2.92 2.77 15.96
N GLU A 87 -4.06 3.43 16.13
CA GLU A 87 -5.11 2.99 17.08
C GLU A 87 -5.84 1.74 16.57
N ARG A 88 -6.01 1.65 15.25
CA ARG A 88 -6.61 0.50 14.57
C ARG A 88 -5.89 0.24 13.26
N LEU A 89 -5.63 -1.04 13.01
CA LEU A 89 -5.18 -1.57 11.74
C LEU A 89 -6.20 -2.61 11.27
N ILE A 90 -6.91 -2.32 10.18
CA ILE A 90 -7.87 -3.21 9.58
C ILE A 90 -7.21 -3.87 8.37
N MET A 91 -7.04 -5.19 8.43
CA MET A 91 -6.47 -6.00 7.37
C MET A 91 -7.57 -6.75 6.64
N VAL A 92 -7.55 -6.73 5.32
CA VAL A 92 -8.53 -7.37 4.45
C VAL A 92 -7.80 -8.29 3.47
N GLU A 93 -8.10 -9.59 3.55
CA GLU A 93 -7.46 -10.61 2.73
C GLU A 93 -8.47 -11.70 2.36
N PRO A 94 -8.77 -11.92 1.08
CA PRO A 94 -9.77 -12.90 0.67
C PRO A 94 -9.30 -14.35 0.79
N GLY A 95 -8.00 -14.62 0.65
CA GLY A 95 -7.46 -15.99 0.64
C GLY A 95 -7.59 -16.67 2.03
N PRO A 96 -8.39 -17.75 2.20
CA PRO A 96 -8.62 -18.34 3.53
C PRO A 96 -7.32 -18.87 4.17
N ALA A 97 -6.44 -19.49 3.40
CA ALA A 97 -5.16 -20.02 3.90
C ALA A 97 -4.24 -18.88 4.35
N VAL A 98 -4.15 -17.81 3.54
CA VAL A 98 -3.34 -16.61 3.84
C VAL A 98 -3.91 -15.87 5.06
N CYS A 99 -5.24 -15.75 5.14
CA CYS A 99 -5.90 -15.12 6.29
C CYS A 99 -5.67 -15.89 7.60
N ALA A 100 -5.55 -17.22 7.55
CA ALA A 100 -5.18 -18.02 8.72
C ALA A 100 -3.74 -17.70 9.19
N GLU A 101 -2.80 -17.46 8.26
CA GLU A 101 -1.44 -17.03 8.59
C GLU A 101 -1.44 -15.62 9.21
N LEU A 102 -2.20 -14.68 8.65
CA LEU A 102 -2.40 -13.35 9.23
C LEU A 102 -2.92 -13.44 10.67
N THR A 103 -3.93 -14.28 10.90
CA THR A 103 -4.52 -14.47 12.24
C THR A 103 -3.49 -15.03 13.23
N LYS A 104 -2.66 -15.96 12.79
CA LYS A 104 -1.57 -16.50 13.63
C LYS A 104 -0.52 -15.42 13.96
N LYS A 105 -0.22 -14.53 13.02
CA LYS A 105 0.82 -13.50 13.16
C LYS A 105 0.34 -12.29 13.97
N PHE A 106 -0.86 -11.79 13.71
CA PHE A 106 -1.37 -10.52 14.21
C PHE A 106 -2.58 -10.65 15.15
N GLY A 107 -3.21 -11.82 15.25
CA GLY A 107 -4.48 -11.98 15.97
C GLY A 107 -4.40 -11.73 17.50
N SER A 108 -3.21 -11.66 18.07
CA SER A 108 -3.01 -11.29 19.48
C SER A 108 -2.86 -9.78 19.72
N ASP A 109 -2.67 -8.97 18.67
CA ASP A 109 -2.58 -7.52 18.78
C ASP A 109 -4.00 -6.90 18.83
N PRO A 110 -4.40 -6.28 19.95
CA PRO A 110 -5.76 -5.74 20.12
C PRO A 110 -6.09 -4.59 19.17
N ARG A 111 -5.09 -4.02 18.50
CA ARG A 111 -5.27 -2.96 17.50
C ARG A 111 -5.67 -3.52 16.15
N VAL A 112 -5.36 -4.79 15.88
CA VAL A 112 -5.51 -5.43 14.57
C VAL A 112 -6.86 -6.12 14.46
N GLN A 113 -7.56 -5.83 13.38
CA GLN A 113 -8.77 -6.53 12.96
C GLN A 113 -8.52 -7.16 11.59
N ILE A 114 -8.72 -8.47 11.47
CA ILE A 114 -8.51 -9.23 10.24
C ILE A 114 -9.86 -9.63 9.67
N ASN A 115 -10.07 -9.39 8.37
CA ASN A 115 -11.31 -9.69 7.67
C ASN A 115 -11.01 -10.60 6.48
N ASN A 116 -11.54 -11.82 6.52
CA ASN A 116 -11.38 -12.80 5.43
C ASN A 116 -12.48 -12.60 4.37
N VAL A 117 -12.37 -11.53 3.62
CA VAL A 117 -13.32 -11.15 2.56
C VAL A 117 -12.58 -10.53 1.38
N ALA A 118 -13.14 -10.63 0.20
CA ALA A 118 -12.80 -9.79 -0.94
C ALA A 118 -13.53 -8.44 -0.83
N VAL A 119 -13.00 -7.42 -1.50
CA VAL A 119 -13.68 -6.12 -1.64
C VAL A 119 -14.07 -5.88 -3.10
N GLY A 120 -15.22 -5.24 -3.32
CA GLY A 120 -15.71 -4.95 -4.66
C GLY A 120 -16.88 -3.98 -4.65
N GLU A 121 -17.51 -3.79 -5.81
CA GLU A 121 -18.60 -2.84 -6.02
C GLU A 121 -19.91 -3.21 -5.29
N LYS A 122 -20.09 -4.48 -4.93
CA LYS A 122 -21.30 -5.04 -4.30
C LYS A 122 -21.01 -6.21 -3.41
N GLU A 123 -21.94 -6.51 -2.51
CA GLU A 123 -21.87 -7.71 -1.64
C GLU A 123 -22.21 -8.98 -2.44
N GLY A 124 -21.62 -10.10 -2.04
CA GLY A 124 -21.87 -11.39 -2.65
C GLY A 124 -20.76 -12.40 -2.44
N THR A 125 -20.57 -13.24 -3.44
CA THR A 125 -19.48 -14.23 -3.51
C THR A 125 -18.66 -13.95 -4.76
N ALA A 126 -17.36 -13.93 -4.61
CA ALA A 126 -16.40 -13.80 -5.70
C ALA A 126 -15.57 -15.07 -5.84
N ARG A 127 -14.91 -15.23 -6.98
CA ARG A 127 -13.97 -16.31 -7.25
C ARG A 127 -12.56 -15.74 -7.19
N LEU A 128 -11.77 -16.19 -6.22
CA LEU A 128 -10.37 -15.84 -6.07
C LEU A 128 -9.51 -16.84 -6.84
N ASN A 129 -8.72 -16.35 -7.78
CA ASN A 129 -7.69 -17.12 -8.47
C ASN A 129 -6.43 -17.11 -7.60
N VAL A 130 -6.14 -18.23 -6.94
CA VAL A 130 -4.94 -18.40 -6.12
C VAL A 130 -3.79 -18.78 -7.04
N THR A 131 -2.70 -18.02 -6.97
CA THR A 131 -1.48 -18.31 -7.73
C THR A 131 -0.45 -19.03 -6.86
N ARG A 132 0.56 -19.63 -7.50
CA ARG A 132 1.64 -20.32 -6.77
C ARG A 132 2.35 -19.39 -5.78
N ASP A 133 2.60 -18.16 -6.19
CA ASP A 133 3.03 -17.07 -5.32
C ASP A 133 1.78 -16.25 -4.95
N THR A 134 1.46 -16.18 -3.67
CA THR A 134 0.24 -15.52 -3.16
C THR A 134 0.16 -14.04 -3.53
N THR A 135 1.28 -13.40 -3.84
CA THR A 135 1.33 -12.00 -4.28
C THR A 135 0.64 -11.74 -5.61
N GLY A 136 0.44 -12.78 -6.43
CA GLY A 136 -0.29 -12.69 -7.70
C GLY A 136 -1.77 -13.11 -7.61
N ALA A 137 -2.29 -13.45 -6.43
CA ALA A 137 -3.68 -13.84 -6.26
C ALA A 137 -4.64 -12.67 -6.55
N SER A 138 -5.68 -12.92 -7.34
CA SER A 138 -6.61 -11.88 -7.78
C SER A 138 -8.00 -12.44 -8.06
N LEU A 139 -9.02 -11.56 -8.06
CA LEU A 139 -10.34 -11.87 -8.59
C LEU A 139 -10.36 -11.90 -10.13
N LEU A 140 -9.28 -11.47 -10.77
CA LEU A 140 -9.08 -11.47 -12.21
C LEU A 140 -8.06 -12.53 -12.63
N ASN A 141 -8.11 -12.94 -13.91
CA ASN A 141 -7.11 -13.83 -14.48
C ASN A 141 -5.81 -13.07 -14.83
N PRO A 142 -4.64 -13.55 -14.40
CA PRO A 142 -3.38 -13.00 -14.89
C PRO A 142 -3.27 -13.17 -16.41
N LYS A 143 -2.86 -12.12 -17.13
CA LYS A 143 -2.64 -12.19 -18.57
C LYS A 143 -1.52 -13.16 -18.94
N PRO A 144 -1.65 -13.91 -20.03
CA PRO A 144 -0.61 -14.86 -20.49
C PRO A 144 0.76 -14.19 -20.69
N GLU A 145 0.78 -12.96 -21.21
CA GLU A 145 1.99 -12.18 -21.44
C GLU A 145 2.73 -11.87 -20.15
N MET A 146 1.98 -11.58 -19.10
CA MET A 146 2.54 -11.30 -17.77
C MET A 146 3.12 -12.56 -17.14
N ARG A 147 2.49 -13.72 -17.33
CA ARG A 147 3.06 -15.00 -16.90
C ARG A 147 4.41 -15.28 -17.58
N ALA A 148 4.55 -14.90 -18.85
CA ALA A 148 5.81 -15.05 -19.58
C ALA A 148 6.91 -14.09 -19.06
N LEU A 149 6.53 -12.89 -18.56
CA LEU A 149 7.45 -11.88 -18.04
C LEU A 149 7.88 -12.12 -16.60
N ILE A 150 6.92 -12.50 -15.73
CA ILE A 150 7.13 -12.65 -14.28
C ILE A 150 7.47 -14.09 -13.89
N GLY A 151 7.20 -15.03 -14.82
CA GLY A 151 7.49 -16.46 -14.64
C GLY A 151 6.30 -17.27 -14.13
N SER A 152 6.58 -18.56 -13.83
CA SER A 152 5.55 -19.54 -13.45
C SER A 152 4.88 -19.28 -12.10
N ASN A 153 5.36 -18.33 -11.31
CA ASN A 153 4.82 -18.02 -9.99
C ASN A 153 3.37 -17.46 -10.05
N TRP A 154 3.02 -16.83 -11.17
CA TRP A 154 1.66 -16.30 -11.42
C TRP A 154 0.73 -17.30 -12.12
N THR A 155 1.07 -18.57 -12.10
CA THR A 155 0.16 -19.63 -12.56
C THR A 155 -0.92 -19.85 -11.52
N VAL A 156 -2.18 -19.74 -11.93
CA VAL A 156 -3.33 -20.09 -11.10
C VAL A 156 -3.27 -21.58 -10.77
N THR A 157 -3.25 -21.90 -9.49
CA THR A 157 -3.19 -23.29 -8.97
C THR A 157 -4.52 -23.75 -8.44
N GLU A 158 -5.37 -22.81 -7.99
CA GLU A 158 -6.66 -23.07 -7.39
C GLU A 158 -7.61 -21.89 -7.60
N GLU A 159 -8.91 -22.15 -7.66
CA GLU A 159 -9.97 -21.14 -7.61
C GLU A 159 -10.81 -21.38 -6.34
N VAL A 160 -10.95 -20.36 -5.51
CA VAL A 160 -11.65 -20.43 -4.23
C VAL A 160 -12.82 -19.45 -4.23
N ALA A 161 -14.01 -19.94 -3.83
CA ALA A 161 -15.15 -19.05 -3.59
C ALA A 161 -14.94 -18.31 -2.26
N VAL A 162 -14.99 -16.96 -2.31
CA VAL A 162 -14.78 -16.11 -1.13
C VAL A 162 -15.93 -15.11 -0.98
N PRO A 163 -16.31 -14.72 0.24
CA PRO A 163 -17.28 -13.67 0.45
C PRO A 163 -16.72 -12.34 -0.06
N MET A 164 -17.59 -11.52 -0.64
CA MET A 164 -17.24 -10.18 -1.13
C MET A 164 -18.16 -9.14 -0.50
N VAL A 165 -17.58 -8.05 -0.04
CA VAL A 165 -18.27 -6.91 0.58
C VAL A 165 -17.81 -5.60 -0.05
N THR A 166 -18.55 -4.52 0.17
CA THR A 166 -18.08 -3.17 -0.17
C THR A 166 -17.19 -2.60 0.95
N LEU A 167 -16.23 -1.75 0.61
CA LEU A 167 -15.46 -1.02 1.62
C LEU A 167 -16.35 -0.14 2.49
N ASP A 168 -17.39 0.45 1.92
CA ASP A 168 -18.36 1.26 2.65
C ASP A 168 -19.06 0.47 3.75
N ARG A 169 -19.48 -0.76 3.45
CA ARG A 169 -20.06 -1.66 4.44
C ARG A 169 -19.06 -2.05 5.53
N LEU A 170 -17.87 -2.48 5.10
CA LEU A 170 -16.83 -3.00 5.99
C LEU A 170 -16.33 -1.95 6.98
N LEU A 171 -16.18 -0.72 6.53
CA LEU A 171 -15.58 0.38 7.29
C LEU A 171 -16.61 1.39 7.82
N SER A 172 -17.92 1.05 7.77
CA SER A 172 -19.00 1.94 8.17
C SER A 172 -18.87 2.47 9.61
N ALA A 173 -18.35 1.66 10.53
CA ALA A 173 -18.17 2.02 11.93
C ALA A 173 -16.94 2.92 12.21
N LEU A 174 -16.02 3.08 11.27
CA LEU A 174 -14.88 3.97 11.46
C LEU A 174 -15.29 5.44 11.28
N PRO A 175 -14.87 6.33 12.19
CA PRO A 175 -15.16 7.76 12.06
C PRO A 175 -14.36 8.42 10.94
N GLU A 176 -13.17 7.92 10.66
CA GLU A 176 -12.25 8.38 9.62
C GLU A 176 -11.39 7.21 9.13
N VAL A 177 -10.74 7.37 7.99
CA VAL A 177 -9.64 6.53 7.52
C VAL A 177 -8.43 7.42 7.30
N SER A 178 -7.41 7.25 8.15
CA SER A 178 -6.20 8.08 8.06
C SER A 178 -5.34 7.68 6.87
N LEU A 179 -5.21 6.37 6.62
CA LEU A 179 -4.54 5.79 5.45
C LEU A 179 -5.30 4.55 4.98
N LEU A 180 -5.71 4.56 3.73
CA LEU A 180 -6.25 3.41 3.02
C LEU A 180 -5.21 2.93 2.01
N LYS A 181 -4.72 1.70 2.15
CA LYS A 181 -3.94 1.02 1.10
C LYS A 181 -4.87 0.09 0.34
N ILE A 182 -4.79 0.13 -0.99
CA ILE A 182 -5.49 -0.81 -1.88
C ILE A 182 -4.48 -1.39 -2.86
N ASP A 183 -4.29 -2.70 -2.74
CA ASP A 183 -3.42 -3.50 -3.58
C ASP A 183 -4.09 -4.87 -3.75
N VAL A 184 -4.99 -4.94 -4.71
CA VAL A 184 -5.87 -6.09 -4.95
C VAL A 184 -5.65 -6.71 -6.33
N GLN A 185 -4.45 -6.49 -6.82
CA GLN A 185 -3.90 -7.15 -7.98
C GLN A 185 -4.81 -7.01 -9.22
N GLY A 186 -5.01 -5.73 -9.61
CA GLY A 186 -5.75 -5.33 -10.79
C GLY A 186 -7.26 -5.07 -10.55
N TYR A 187 -7.81 -5.36 -9.36
CA TYR A 187 -9.23 -5.16 -9.03
C TYR A 187 -9.50 -3.82 -8.29
N GLU A 188 -8.55 -2.89 -8.33
CA GLU A 188 -8.59 -1.61 -7.59
C GLU A 188 -9.79 -0.75 -7.97
N HIS A 189 -10.12 -0.69 -9.28
CA HIS A 189 -11.24 0.12 -9.77
C HIS A 189 -12.58 -0.37 -9.20
N GLN A 190 -12.80 -1.67 -9.18
CA GLN A 190 -14.00 -2.30 -8.63
C GLN A 190 -14.05 -2.19 -7.09
N ALA A 191 -12.90 -2.26 -6.42
CA ALA A 191 -12.82 -2.02 -4.98
C ALA A 191 -13.20 -0.58 -4.62
N LEU A 192 -12.74 0.40 -5.41
CA LEU A 192 -13.07 1.82 -5.25
C LEU A 192 -14.54 2.12 -5.58
N ALA A 193 -15.16 1.40 -6.52
CA ALA A 193 -16.57 1.56 -6.84
C ALA A 193 -17.48 1.25 -5.64
N GLY A 194 -17.04 0.40 -4.71
CA GLY A 194 -17.73 0.09 -3.44
C GLY A 194 -17.23 0.92 -2.24
N ALA A 195 -16.59 2.07 -2.46
CA ALA A 195 -15.89 2.82 -1.42
C ALA A 195 -16.24 4.32 -1.35
N ALA A 196 -17.37 4.74 -1.91
CA ALA A 196 -17.68 6.17 -2.04
C ALA A 196 -17.75 6.90 -0.68
N GLU A 197 -18.42 6.33 0.31
CA GLU A 197 -18.49 6.88 1.66
C GLU A 197 -17.14 6.78 2.38
N THR A 198 -16.44 5.66 2.19
CA THR A 198 -15.10 5.44 2.73
C THR A 198 -14.11 6.47 2.22
N LEU A 199 -14.09 6.73 0.91
CA LEU A 199 -13.21 7.72 0.29
C LEU A 199 -13.51 9.14 0.80
N ASN A 200 -14.76 9.49 1.08
CA ASN A 200 -15.12 10.79 1.62
C ASN A 200 -14.50 11.06 3.01
N LYS A 201 -14.23 10.02 3.80
CA LYS A 201 -13.59 10.10 5.12
C LYS A 201 -12.14 9.62 5.13
N THR A 202 -11.55 9.35 3.96
CA THR A 202 -10.15 8.93 3.79
C THR A 202 -9.26 10.14 3.55
N ARG A 203 -8.19 10.27 4.35
CA ARG A 203 -7.21 11.36 4.23
C ARG A 203 -6.18 11.06 3.16
N PHE A 204 -5.57 9.86 3.23
CA PHE A 204 -4.54 9.39 2.32
C PHE A 204 -4.96 8.05 1.72
N LEU A 205 -4.82 7.92 0.42
CA LEU A 205 -5.01 6.67 -0.31
C LEU A 205 -3.68 6.28 -0.97
N LEU A 206 -3.17 5.13 -0.61
CA LEU A 206 -2.04 4.48 -1.27
C LEU A 206 -2.61 3.37 -2.15
N VAL A 207 -2.36 3.44 -3.45
CA VAL A 207 -2.94 2.49 -4.40
C VAL A 207 -1.94 2.12 -5.48
N GLU A 208 -1.94 0.83 -5.88
CA GLU A 208 -1.14 0.39 -7.00
C GLU A 208 -1.63 1.00 -8.32
N LEU A 209 -0.70 1.60 -9.05
CA LEU A 209 -0.91 2.25 -10.35
C LEU A 209 -0.33 1.40 -11.46
N ASN A 210 -1.18 0.74 -12.23
CA ASN A 210 -0.79 -0.14 -13.30
C ASN A 210 -0.67 0.62 -14.63
N TYR A 211 0.56 0.79 -15.15
CA TYR A 211 0.86 1.34 -16.48
C TYR A 211 0.78 0.28 -17.57
N MET A 212 0.91 -0.98 -17.19
CA MET A 212 0.76 -2.13 -18.07
C MET A 212 -0.32 -3.05 -17.47
N PRO A 213 -1.40 -3.37 -18.21
CA PRO A 213 -2.44 -4.26 -17.71
C PRO A 213 -1.88 -5.65 -17.41
N GLN A 214 -1.83 -6.03 -16.14
CA GLN A 214 -1.30 -7.32 -15.68
C GLN A 214 -2.35 -8.42 -15.66
N TYR A 215 -3.62 -8.01 -15.48
CA TYR A 215 -4.79 -8.89 -15.39
C TYR A 215 -5.79 -8.59 -16.50
N GLU A 216 -6.59 -9.57 -16.89
CA GLU A 216 -7.68 -9.41 -17.85
C GLU A 216 -8.77 -8.52 -17.26
N GLY A 217 -9.08 -7.40 -17.91
CA GLY A 217 -10.02 -6.40 -17.39
C GLY A 217 -9.54 -5.65 -16.14
N GLY A 218 -8.25 -5.74 -15.83
CA GLY A 218 -7.66 -5.09 -14.65
C GLY A 218 -7.60 -3.58 -14.76
N SER A 219 -7.51 -2.94 -13.60
CA SER A 219 -7.40 -1.50 -13.45
C SER A 219 -6.21 -0.93 -14.20
N TRP A 220 -6.43 0.16 -14.91
CA TRP A 220 -5.37 0.89 -15.58
C TRP A 220 -5.20 2.27 -14.96
N PHE A 221 -3.95 2.74 -14.86
CA PHE A 221 -3.59 4.02 -14.26
C PHE A 221 -4.49 5.17 -14.74
N GLY A 222 -4.71 5.31 -16.06
CA GLY A 222 -5.48 6.43 -16.62
C GLY A 222 -6.93 6.48 -16.12
N ASP A 223 -7.60 5.33 -16.05
CA ASP A 223 -8.99 5.25 -15.61
C ASP A 223 -9.08 5.43 -14.09
N LEU A 224 -8.20 4.77 -13.34
CA LEU A 224 -8.13 4.88 -11.89
C LEU A 224 -7.83 6.32 -11.44
N HIS A 225 -6.85 6.97 -12.09
CA HIS A 225 -6.49 8.35 -11.82
C HIS A 225 -7.65 9.31 -12.11
N LYS A 226 -8.32 9.12 -13.25
CA LYS A 226 -9.50 9.93 -13.63
C LYS A 226 -10.62 9.79 -12.59
N THR A 227 -10.94 8.59 -12.16
CA THR A 227 -11.96 8.34 -11.12
C THR A 227 -11.57 9.03 -9.81
N LEU A 228 -10.35 8.83 -9.31
CA LEU A 228 -9.91 9.41 -8.06
C LEU A 228 -9.87 10.95 -8.09
N THR A 229 -9.45 11.53 -9.20
CA THR A 229 -9.33 13.00 -9.31
C THR A 229 -10.65 13.68 -9.63
N ASN A 230 -11.39 13.19 -10.61
CA ASN A 230 -12.58 13.88 -11.12
C ASN A 230 -13.85 13.56 -10.32
N GLU A 231 -13.98 12.32 -9.83
CA GLU A 231 -15.20 11.90 -9.15
C GLU A 231 -15.06 12.08 -7.63
N PHE A 232 -13.89 11.73 -7.07
CA PHE A 232 -13.68 11.80 -5.62
C PHE A 232 -12.88 13.03 -5.16
N GLY A 233 -12.28 13.79 -6.09
CA GLY A 233 -11.59 15.04 -5.79
C GLY A 233 -10.25 14.87 -5.08
N PHE A 234 -9.66 13.69 -5.12
CA PHE A 234 -8.29 13.47 -4.68
C PHE A 234 -7.30 14.10 -5.66
N PHE A 235 -6.08 14.35 -5.21
CA PHE A 235 -4.96 14.63 -6.11
C PHE A 235 -3.81 13.68 -5.86
N LEU A 236 -3.09 13.31 -6.92
CA LEU A 236 -1.87 12.51 -6.83
C LEU A 236 -0.75 13.39 -6.29
N ALA A 237 -0.36 13.16 -5.05
CA ALA A 237 0.64 13.97 -4.35
C ALA A 237 2.06 13.45 -4.59
N ASN A 238 2.21 12.13 -4.70
CA ASN A 238 3.51 11.49 -4.86
C ASN A 238 3.34 10.10 -5.48
N ALA A 239 4.43 9.53 -5.97
CA ALA A 239 4.47 8.16 -6.45
C ALA A 239 5.82 7.51 -6.13
N SER A 240 5.82 6.20 -5.92
CA SER A 240 7.04 5.42 -5.74
C SER A 240 7.80 5.29 -7.07
N LYS A 241 9.05 4.84 -6.98
CA LYS A 241 9.83 4.52 -8.17
C LYS A 241 9.14 3.36 -8.92
N PRO A 242 8.86 3.50 -10.22
CA PRO A 242 8.16 2.44 -10.94
C PRO A 242 9.01 1.19 -11.08
N LEU A 243 8.36 0.04 -10.91
CA LEU A 243 8.90 -1.22 -11.40
C LEU A 243 8.89 -1.18 -12.92
N CYS A 244 10.03 -1.52 -13.53
CA CYS A 244 10.16 -1.56 -14.98
C CYS A 244 10.30 -2.99 -15.47
N LEU A 245 9.50 -3.35 -16.47
CA LEU A 245 9.59 -4.63 -17.20
C LEU A 245 10.05 -4.33 -18.64
N ASN A 246 11.14 -4.96 -19.05
CA ASN A 246 11.73 -4.74 -20.39
C ASN A 246 11.94 -3.24 -20.72
N GLY A 247 12.40 -2.44 -19.74
CA GLY A 247 12.66 -1.02 -19.91
C GLY A 247 11.42 -0.12 -19.97
N ARG A 248 10.22 -0.65 -19.70
CA ARG A 248 8.96 0.10 -19.62
C ARG A 248 8.44 0.08 -18.19
N ALA A 249 7.94 1.23 -17.72
CA ALA A 249 7.24 1.29 -16.44
C ALA A 249 6.03 0.35 -16.48
N ALA A 250 5.94 -0.56 -15.52
CA ALA A 250 4.85 -1.52 -15.40
C ALA A 250 3.85 -1.08 -14.33
N MET A 251 4.32 -0.76 -13.14
CA MET A 251 3.51 -0.33 -12.01
C MET A 251 4.31 0.50 -11.00
N CYS A 252 3.63 1.22 -10.15
CA CYS A 252 4.18 1.86 -8.95
C CYS A 252 3.06 2.10 -7.93
N ASP A 253 3.40 2.48 -6.71
CA ASP A 253 2.42 2.96 -5.74
C ASP A 253 2.22 4.46 -5.90
N GLY A 254 0.96 4.89 -5.93
CA GLY A 254 0.58 6.29 -5.93
C GLY A 254 -0.04 6.70 -4.61
N LEU A 255 0.45 7.82 -4.04
CA LEU A 255 -0.16 8.46 -2.89
C LEU A 255 -1.12 9.55 -3.35
N TYR A 256 -2.38 9.34 -3.11
CA TYR A 256 -3.43 10.33 -3.32
C TYR A 256 -3.84 10.98 -1.99
N VAL A 257 -4.12 12.27 -2.04
CA VAL A 257 -4.49 13.07 -0.88
C VAL A 257 -5.88 13.67 -1.08
N ASN A 258 -6.70 13.60 -0.04
CA ASN A 258 -7.99 14.26 -0.01
C ASN A 258 -7.83 15.71 0.50
N PRO A 259 -7.90 16.72 -0.37
CA PRO A 259 -7.67 18.11 0.00
C PRO A 259 -8.74 18.69 0.90
N ARG A 260 -9.88 18.01 1.07
CA ARG A 260 -10.95 18.42 1.99
C ARG A 260 -10.63 18.07 3.44
N LEU A 261 -9.76 17.07 3.66
CA LEU A 261 -9.42 16.52 4.99
C LEU A 261 -7.97 16.79 5.40
N VAL A 262 -7.13 17.18 4.46
CA VAL A 262 -5.71 17.44 4.69
C VAL A 262 -5.38 18.84 4.19
N GLU A 263 -4.95 19.72 5.11
CA GLU A 263 -4.36 20.99 4.71
C GLU A 263 -3.01 20.71 4.04
N TRP A 264 -3.05 20.62 2.73
CA TRP A 264 -1.84 20.54 1.93
C TRP A 264 -1.28 21.93 1.79
N VAL A 265 -0.13 22.18 2.40
CA VAL A 265 0.62 23.42 2.12
C VAL A 265 0.97 23.35 0.64
N LYS A 266 0.24 24.12 -0.18
CA LYS A 266 0.65 24.35 -1.57
C LYS A 266 2.07 24.90 -1.51
N PRO A 267 3.08 24.25 -2.11
CA PRO A 267 4.36 24.89 -2.24
C PRO A 267 4.09 26.18 -3.02
N ASP A 268 4.52 27.30 -2.46
CA ASP A 268 4.55 28.58 -3.17
C ASP A 268 5.55 28.43 -4.31
N PHE A 269 5.08 27.84 -5.42
CA PHE A 269 5.78 27.97 -6.68
C PHE A 269 5.43 29.34 -7.22
N VAL A 270 6.27 30.32 -6.90
CA VAL A 270 6.37 31.58 -7.60
C VAL A 270 7.07 31.34 -8.93
#